data_1e05fb6e4fd6ec79be97c7f2b01ccbbd
#
_entry.id   1e05fb6e4fd6ec79be97c7f2b01ccbbd
#
_cell.length_a   1.000
_cell.length_b   1.000
_cell.length_c   1.000
_cell.angle_alpha   90.00
_cell.angle_beta   90.00
_cell.angle_gamma   90.00
#
_symmetry.space_group_name_H-M   'P 1'
#
loop_
_entity.id
_entity.type
_entity.pdbx_description
1 polymer ?
#
loop_
_entity_poly.entity_id
_entity_poly.type
_entity_poly.pdbx_seq_one_letter_code
_entity_poly.pdbx_strand_id
1 'polypeptide(L)'
;MIAETQIYKELQPGFSLCDGKYTIEKKIGEGGFGITYKAIQSGLNRTVCIKEYFPAGKCYRNTHSRTVYAQGTSEEVYEKYRQAFVKEAKVLASLHHPNIVEIIDVFDENNTSYMVMTYIEGKSLQSIVEARGKLPYPETVNYIAQITNAVGYIHEHHILHRDIKPDNIMITADYKAILIDFGSAREFEQDKTQVHTSMLTHGYAPTEQYTANSRKGSYTDIYAIGATMYFVLTGQVPTEAAARLTEPMAAPKDLTPDIPDEANRTILKAMQLKAENRHQTVQEFMDDLRNVRPSVLVDETIGNSSSSKILRKILILAGCVIIALVCFLVFRPKKIVKADNSYKEYKTYDFTGTNSYPMIKVTGGTFVMGSSESGDEDCPPHSVTVSDFYIGQFEVSQELWVSIMGSNPSAYQPKVRRDSLPVENVSYEDIQLFIKQLNNKTSKSFSLPTEAQWEYAARGGRNSSGNKFSGMKYPNNIWFDKEHPFKIMFLPSVNELGIYQMSGNVAEWCLDYYSPEFYRLSQDSCDPINSKKEKYHVIRGGSFNDDNPEYVTVYYREGDNIARPYVGFRMVLNRN
;
A
#
# COMPACT_ATOMS: atom_id res chain seq x y z
N MET A 1 -49.41 -34.93 -4.56
CA MET A 1 -48.66 -33.77 -4.11
C MET A 1 -47.38 -33.78 -4.92
N ILE A 2 -47.32 -32.94 -5.97
CA ILE A 2 -46.08 -32.71 -6.74
C ILE A 2 -45.26 -31.77 -5.85
N ALA A 3 -44.14 -32.26 -5.31
CA ALA A 3 -43.21 -31.42 -4.57
C ALA A 3 -42.79 -30.28 -5.50
N GLU A 4 -43.03 -29.04 -5.10
CA GLU A 4 -42.44 -27.87 -5.76
C GLU A 4 -40.93 -28.06 -5.81
N THR A 5 -40.40 -28.26 -7.00
CA THR A 5 -38.95 -28.40 -7.23
C THR A 5 -38.35 -27.04 -6.95
N GLN A 6 -37.76 -26.86 -5.78
CA GLN A 6 -37.05 -25.64 -5.42
C GLN A 6 -35.89 -25.44 -6.41
N ILE A 7 -36.00 -24.44 -7.25
CA ILE A 7 -34.96 -24.10 -8.26
C ILE A 7 -33.87 -23.30 -7.55
N TYR A 8 -32.76 -23.93 -7.24
CA TYR A 8 -31.59 -23.24 -6.68
C TYR A 8 -30.72 -22.69 -7.81
N LYS A 9 -30.50 -21.40 -7.80
CA LYS A 9 -29.61 -20.70 -8.72
C LYS A 9 -28.14 -20.98 -8.35
N GLU A 10 -27.82 -20.93 -7.06
CA GLU A 10 -26.48 -21.12 -6.50
C GLU A 10 -26.15 -22.58 -6.15
N LEU A 11 -24.85 -22.89 -6.07
CA LEU A 11 -24.34 -24.13 -5.50
C LEU A 11 -24.62 -24.16 -3.99
N GLN A 12 -25.07 -25.31 -3.50
CA GLN A 12 -25.43 -25.48 -2.09
C GLN A 12 -24.20 -25.79 -1.22
N PRO A 13 -24.22 -25.43 0.10
CA PRO A 13 -23.19 -25.84 1.04
C PRO A 13 -22.93 -27.35 0.99
N GLY A 14 -21.65 -27.75 1.06
CA GLY A 14 -21.21 -29.13 0.93
C GLY A 14 -21.01 -29.62 -0.50
N PHE A 15 -21.37 -28.81 -1.52
CA PHE A 15 -21.13 -29.19 -2.91
C PHE A 15 -19.61 -29.18 -3.22
N SER A 16 -19.13 -30.25 -3.84
CA SER A 16 -17.73 -30.40 -4.21
C SER A 16 -17.49 -30.05 -5.67
N LEU A 17 -16.40 -29.36 -5.95
CA LEU A 17 -15.91 -28.97 -7.24
C LEU A 17 -14.49 -29.52 -7.48
N CYS A 18 -14.12 -29.70 -8.75
CA CYS A 18 -12.81 -30.14 -9.19
C CYS A 18 -12.39 -31.46 -8.48
N ASP A 19 -13.21 -32.50 -8.66
CA ASP A 19 -13.01 -33.85 -8.06
C ASP A 19 -12.80 -33.82 -6.53
N GLY A 20 -13.53 -32.96 -5.81
CA GLY A 20 -13.43 -32.84 -4.36
C GLY A 20 -12.31 -31.93 -3.86
N LYS A 21 -11.58 -31.27 -4.76
CA LYS A 21 -10.51 -30.32 -4.39
C LYS A 21 -11.06 -29.11 -3.64
N TYR A 22 -12.28 -28.66 -3.98
CA TYR A 22 -12.95 -27.52 -3.34
C TYR A 22 -14.33 -27.90 -2.86
N THR A 23 -14.68 -27.55 -1.63
CA THR A 23 -16.01 -27.75 -1.06
C THR A 23 -16.66 -26.40 -0.75
N ILE A 24 -17.83 -26.14 -1.31
CA ILE A 24 -18.58 -24.90 -1.09
C ILE A 24 -19.04 -24.84 0.38
N GLU A 25 -18.71 -23.76 1.07
CA GLU A 25 -19.17 -23.48 2.42
C GLU A 25 -20.47 -22.67 2.41
N LYS A 26 -20.46 -21.56 1.65
CA LYS A 26 -21.64 -20.69 1.46
C LYS A 26 -21.44 -19.70 0.32
N LYS A 27 -22.56 -19.19 -0.21
CA LYS A 27 -22.56 -18.00 -1.08
C LYS A 27 -22.21 -16.77 -0.25
N ILE A 28 -21.31 -15.91 -0.78
CA ILE A 28 -20.90 -14.65 -0.14
C ILE A 28 -21.22 -13.41 -0.99
N GLY A 29 -21.51 -13.59 -2.29
CA GLY A 29 -21.86 -12.48 -3.17
C GLY A 29 -22.50 -12.96 -4.46
N GLU A 30 -23.15 -12.02 -5.15
CA GLU A 30 -23.68 -12.19 -6.50
C GLU A 30 -23.59 -10.87 -7.23
N GLY A 31 -23.06 -10.90 -8.43
CA GLY A 31 -22.96 -9.76 -9.33
C GLY A 31 -23.54 -10.07 -10.70
N GLY A 32 -23.49 -9.09 -11.58
CA GLY A 32 -24.05 -9.26 -12.93
C GLY A 32 -23.39 -10.34 -13.79
N PHE A 33 -22.15 -10.72 -13.48
CA PHE A 33 -21.38 -11.70 -14.24
C PHE A 33 -21.16 -13.03 -13.53
N GLY A 34 -21.52 -13.14 -12.25
CA GLY A 34 -21.27 -14.37 -11.53
C GLY A 34 -21.73 -14.42 -10.09
N ILE A 35 -21.56 -15.59 -9.51
CA ILE A 35 -21.83 -15.88 -8.11
C ILE A 35 -20.51 -16.14 -7.40
N THR A 36 -20.35 -15.59 -6.21
CA THR A 36 -19.13 -15.73 -5.40
C THR A 36 -19.42 -16.57 -4.16
N TYR A 37 -18.55 -17.54 -3.91
CA TYR A 37 -18.68 -18.49 -2.81
C TYR A 37 -17.45 -18.43 -1.89
N LYS A 38 -17.67 -18.65 -0.60
CA LYS A 38 -16.64 -19.10 0.33
C LYS A 38 -16.55 -20.62 0.23
N ALA A 39 -15.34 -21.16 0.12
CA ALA A 39 -15.12 -22.59 -0.02
C ALA A 39 -13.86 -23.02 0.74
N ILE A 40 -13.74 -24.34 0.98
CA ILE A 40 -12.56 -24.95 1.57
C ILE A 40 -11.80 -25.73 0.49
N GLN A 41 -10.51 -25.47 0.37
CA GLN A 41 -9.59 -26.28 -0.42
C GLN A 41 -9.16 -27.50 0.41
N SER A 42 -9.67 -28.69 0.08
CA SER A 42 -9.54 -29.91 0.89
C SER A 42 -8.11 -30.32 1.18
N GLY A 43 -7.21 -30.29 0.18
CA GLY A 43 -5.82 -30.76 0.34
C GLY A 43 -4.97 -29.91 1.28
N LEU A 44 -5.28 -28.61 1.45
CA LEU A 44 -4.55 -27.68 2.31
C LEU A 44 -5.37 -27.21 3.51
N ASN A 45 -6.62 -27.65 3.62
CA ASN A 45 -7.58 -27.22 4.63
C ASN A 45 -7.62 -25.69 4.81
N ARG A 46 -7.54 -24.96 3.69
CA ARG A 46 -7.57 -23.49 3.70
C ARG A 46 -8.85 -22.93 3.09
N THR A 47 -9.30 -21.81 3.62
CA THR A 47 -10.42 -21.06 3.05
C THR A 47 -9.99 -20.38 1.75
N VAL A 48 -10.84 -20.49 0.72
CA VAL A 48 -10.69 -19.81 -0.59
C VAL A 48 -11.97 -19.11 -0.98
N CYS A 49 -11.86 -18.16 -1.90
CA CYS A 49 -13.00 -17.52 -2.56
C CYS A 49 -13.12 -18.09 -3.98
N ILE A 50 -14.31 -18.51 -4.37
CA ILE A 50 -14.58 -19.05 -5.72
C ILE A 50 -15.61 -18.18 -6.41
N LYS A 51 -15.24 -17.58 -7.54
CA LYS A 51 -16.15 -16.83 -8.42
C LYS A 51 -16.55 -17.73 -9.59
N GLU A 52 -17.84 -18.01 -9.71
CA GLU A 52 -18.43 -18.76 -10.80
C GLU A 52 -18.91 -17.81 -11.88
N TYR A 53 -18.62 -18.09 -13.15
CA TYR A 53 -19.23 -17.40 -14.27
C TYR A 53 -20.71 -17.76 -14.37
N PHE A 54 -21.58 -16.86 -13.95
CA PHE A 54 -23.04 -17.06 -13.94
C PHE A 54 -23.75 -15.73 -14.23
N PRO A 55 -23.77 -15.27 -15.49
CA PRO A 55 -24.32 -13.97 -15.87
C PRO A 55 -25.84 -13.90 -15.60
N ALA A 56 -26.24 -12.91 -14.79
CA ALA A 56 -27.62 -12.73 -14.35
C ALA A 56 -28.59 -12.59 -15.54
N GLY A 57 -29.66 -13.39 -15.56
CA GLY A 57 -30.67 -13.38 -16.62
C GLY A 57 -30.21 -13.88 -18.00
N LYS A 58 -28.99 -14.43 -18.12
CA LYS A 58 -28.43 -14.98 -19.35
C LYS A 58 -28.17 -16.48 -19.30
N CYS A 59 -28.33 -17.08 -18.13
CA CYS A 59 -28.20 -18.52 -17.91
C CYS A 59 -29.07 -19.00 -16.77
N TYR A 60 -29.27 -20.31 -16.70
CA TYR A 60 -29.92 -20.99 -15.57
C TYR A 60 -29.16 -22.29 -15.25
N ARG A 61 -29.33 -22.79 -14.03
CA ARG A 61 -28.77 -24.06 -13.57
C ARG A 61 -29.83 -25.14 -13.54
N ASN A 62 -29.51 -26.29 -14.14
CA ASN A 62 -30.33 -27.48 -13.96
C ASN A 62 -30.16 -28.02 -12.53
N THR A 63 -31.22 -28.20 -11.81
CA THR A 63 -31.22 -28.61 -10.40
C THR A 63 -30.71 -30.03 -10.15
N HIS A 64 -30.81 -30.93 -11.15
CA HIS A 64 -30.38 -32.32 -11.03
C HIS A 64 -28.93 -32.49 -11.47
N SER A 65 -28.58 -32.04 -12.68
CA SER A 65 -27.23 -32.20 -13.23
C SER A 65 -26.23 -31.12 -12.77
N ARG A 66 -26.73 -30.03 -12.15
CA ARG A 66 -25.94 -28.84 -11.79
C ARG A 66 -25.34 -28.07 -12.98
N THR A 67 -25.57 -28.54 -14.18
CA THR A 67 -25.09 -27.95 -15.42
C THR A 67 -25.76 -26.60 -15.66
N VAL A 68 -24.97 -25.62 -16.11
CA VAL A 68 -25.43 -24.28 -16.49
C VAL A 68 -25.76 -24.29 -17.99
N TYR A 69 -26.89 -23.70 -18.36
CA TYR A 69 -27.35 -23.55 -19.73
C TYR A 69 -27.61 -22.09 -20.06
N ALA A 70 -27.31 -21.67 -21.27
CA ALA A 70 -27.65 -20.34 -21.76
C ALA A 70 -29.17 -20.13 -21.75
N GLN A 71 -29.60 -18.92 -21.39
CA GLN A 71 -31.01 -18.51 -21.43
C GLN A 71 -31.09 -17.05 -21.87
N GLY A 72 -31.96 -16.75 -22.83
CA GLY A 72 -32.12 -15.38 -23.34
C GLY A 72 -30.91 -14.86 -24.15
N THR A 73 -29.97 -15.76 -24.50
CA THR A 73 -28.80 -15.51 -25.36
C THR A 73 -28.45 -16.80 -26.10
N SER A 74 -27.70 -16.73 -27.22
CA SER A 74 -27.23 -17.93 -27.88
C SER A 74 -26.10 -18.60 -27.12
N GLU A 75 -25.94 -19.92 -27.27
CA GLU A 75 -24.85 -20.70 -26.67
C GLU A 75 -23.48 -20.15 -27.11
N GLU A 76 -23.33 -19.71 -28.35
CA GLU A 76 -22.11 -19.10 -28.87
C GLU A 76 -21.74 -17.81 -28.17
N VAL A 77 -22.73 -16.97 -27.84
CA VAL A 77 -22.52 -15.71 -27.11
C VAL A 77 -22.19 -16.00 -25.65
N TYR A 78 -22.87 -16.97 -25.04
CA TYR A 78 -22.55 -17.40 -23.67
C TYR A 78 -21.12 -17.91 -23.58
N GLU A 79 -20.72 -18.80 -24.50
CA GLU A 79 -19.37 -19.37 -24.55
C GLU A 79 -18.29 -18.32 -24.79
N LYS A 80 -18.52 -17.35 -25.67
CA LYS A 80 -17.60 -16.24 -25.92
C LYS A 80 -17.32 -15.45 -24.64
N TYR A 81 -18.33 -15.17 -23.83
CA TYR A 81 -18.14 -14.45 -22.58
C TYR A 81 -17.53 -15.32 -21.48
N ARG A 82 -17.84 -16.62 -21.45
CA ARG A 82 -17.19 -17.58 -20.56
C ARG A 82 -15.69 -17.65 -20.82
N GLN A 83 -15.28 -17.74 -22.09
CA GLN A 83 -13.87 -17.71 -22.46
C GLN A 83 -13.19 -16.38 -22.12
N ALA A 84 -13.88 -15.26 -22.24
CA ALA A 84 -13.36 -13.96 -21.82
C ALA A 84 -13.10 -13.93 -20.30
N PHE A 85 -13.99 -14.52 -19.49
CA PHE A 85 -13.81 -14.67 -18.04
C PHE A 85 -12.57 -15.53 -17.71
N VAL A 86 -12.38 -16.65 -18.42
CA VAL A 86 -11.19 -17.51 -18.23
C VAL A 86 -9.91 -16.80 -18.67
N LYS A 87 -9.94 -16.07 -19.79
CA LYS A 87 -8.77 -15.28 -20.26
C LYS A 87 -8.38 -14.22 -19.21
N GLU A 88 -9.35 -13.51 -18.69
CA GLU A 88 -9.15 -12.52 -17.62
C GLU A 88 -8.51 -13.15 -16.37
N ALA A 89 -9.06 -14.27 -15.89
CA ALA A 89 -8.50 -14.97 -14.75
C ALA A 89 -7.04 -15.41 -14.97
N LYS A 90 -6.67 -15.86 -16.18
CA LYS A 90 -5.29 -16.22 -16.51
C LYS A 90 -4.35 -15.02 -16.55
N VAL A 91 -4.81 -13.86 -17.01
CA VAL A 91 -4.03 -12.61 -16.98
C VAL A 91 -3.79 -12.20 -15.53
N LEU A 92 -4.83 -12.23 -14.70
CA LEU A 92 -4.74 -11.88 -13.28
C LEU A 92 -3.83 -12.84 -12.49
N ALA A 93 -3.83 -14.14 -12.85
CA ALA A 93 -2.95 -15.13 -12.23
C ALA A 93 -1.46 -14.85 -12.43
N SER A 94 -1.09 -14.04 -13.45
CA SER A 94 0.29 -13.60 -13.67
C SER A 94 0.69 -12.36 -12.86
N LEU A 95 -0.26 -11.69 -12.19
CA LEU A 95 -0.03 -10.50 -11.40
C LEU A 95 0.28 -10.88 -9.95
N HIS A 96 1.40 -10.37 -9.43
CA HIS A 96 1.82 -10.59 -8.06
C HIS A 96 2.05 -9.25 -7.36
N HIS A 97 1.07 -8.78 -6.60
CA HIS A 97 1.15 -7.53 -5.88
C HIS A 97 0.45 -7.65 -4.51
N PRO A 98 1.02 -7.09 -3.42
CA PRO A 98 0.48 -7.26 -2.07
C PRO A 98 -0.93 -6.67 -1.88
N ASN A 99 -1.36 -5.76 -2.75
CA ASN A 99 -2.67 -5.10 -2.69
C ASN A 99 -3.61 -5.54 -3.84
N ILE A 100 -3.31 -6.67 -4.49
CA ILE A 100 -4.16 -7.34 -5.48
C ILE A 100 -4.47 -8.74 -4.98
N VAL A 101 -5.71 -9.19 -5.13
CA VAL A 101 -6.10 -10.55 -4.76
C VAL A 101 -5.36 -11.57 -5.64
N GLU A 102 -4.79 -12.61 -5.02
CA GLU A 102 -4.08 -13.67 -5.72
C GLU A 102 -5.07 -14.68 -6.30
N ILE A 103 -4.93 -14.99 -7.60
CA ILE A 103 -5.65 -16.08 -8.27
C ILE A 103 -4.88 -17.37 -8.07
N ILE A 104 -5.56 -18.37 -7.51
CA ILE A 104 -4.97 -19.66 -7.13
C ILE A 104 -5.18 -20.71 -8.22
N ASP A 105 -6.37 -20.70 -8.85
CA ASP A 105 -6.76 -21.73 -9.82
C ASP A 105 -7.86 -21.23 -10.75
N VAL A 106 -7.97 -21.82 -11.91
CA VAL A 106 -9.06 -21.59 -12.89
C VAL A 106 -9.41 -22.92 -13.54
N PHE A 107 -10.65 -23.32 -13.50
CA PHE A 107 -11.10 -24.57 -14.10
C PHE A 107 -12.52 -24.48 -14.66
N ASP A 108 -12.86 -25.40 -15.55
CA ASP A 108 -14.18 -25.56 -16.17
C ASP A 108 -14.87 -26.77 -15.59
N GLU A 109 -16.13 -26.61 -15.15
CA GLU A 109 -17.00 -27.67 -14.67
C GLU A 109 -18.46 -27.21 -14.77
N ASN A 110 -19.43 -28.13 -14.79
CA ASN A 110 -20.86 -27.80 -14.85
C ASN A 110 -21.26 -26.88 -16.02
N ASN A 111 -20.58 -26.94 -17.16
CA ASN A 111 -20.76 -26.09 -18.34
C ASN A 111 -20.61 -24.58 -18.01
N THR A 112 -19.76 -24.27 -17.03
CA THR A 112 -19.35 -22.92 -16.66
C THR A 112 -17.89 -22.90 -16.25
N SER A 113 -17.36 -21.76 -15.82
CA SER A 113 -15.98 -21.60 -15.40
C SER A 113 -15.91 -21.04 -14.00
N TYR A 114 -14.90 -21.46 -13.27
CA TYR A 114 -14.63 -21.08 -11.89
C TYR A 114 -13.24 -20.44 -11.78
N MET A 115 -13.16 -19.33 -11.09
CA MET A 115 -11.92 -18.67 -10.70
C MET A 115 -11.76 -18.81 -9.18
N VAL A 116 -10.69 -19.42 -8.72
CA VAL A 116 -10.38 -19.59 -7.30
C VAL A 116 -9.34 -18.55 -6.91
N MET A 117 -9.60 -17.83 -5.85
CA MET A 117 -8.73 -16.77 -5.34
C MET A 117 -8.55 -16.87 -3.82
N THR A 118 -7.53 -16.21 -3.31
CA THR A 118 -7.33 -16.09 -1.86
C THR A 118 -8.56 -15.47 -1.21
N TYR A 119 -9.07 -16.10 -0.15
CA TYR A 119 -10.14 -15.53 0.66
C TYR A 119 -9.56 -14.41 1.54
N ILE A 120 -10.09 -13.20 1.38
CA ILE A 120 -9.65 -12.04 2.16
C ILE A 120 -10.57 -11.91 3.37
N GLU A 121 -9.99 -12.13 4.55
CA GLU A 121 -10.68 -11.89 5.82
C GLU A 121 -10.68 -10.40 6.13
N GLY A 122 -11.83 -9.75 5.94
CA GLY A 122 -11.95 -8.30 6.06
C GLY A 122 -13.36 -7.80 5.76
N LYS A 123 -13.48 -6.48 5.62
CA LYS A 123 -14.71 -5.80 5.20
C LYS A 123 -14.45 -4.98 3.96
N SER A 124 -15.43 -4.85 3.07
CA SER A 124 -15.31 -3.92 1.96
C SER A 124 -15.23 -2.48 2.48
N LEU A 125 -14.49 -1.64 1.77
CA LEU A 125 -14.38 -0.21 2.07
C LEU A 125 -15.76 0.46 2.05
N GLN A 126 -16.67 -0.02 1.18
CA GLN A 126 -18.08 0.37 1.15
C GLN A 126 -18.74 0.11 2.52
N SER A 127 -18.69 -1.13 3.01
CA SER A 127 -19.31 -1.51 4.30
C SER A 127 -18.72 -0.73 5.49
N ILE A 128 -17.44 -0.39 5.44
CA ILE A 128 -16.79 0.40 6.49
C ILE A 128 -17.33 1.83 6.49
N VAL A 129 -17.46 2.46 5.31
CA VAL A 129 -18.01 3.81 5.18
C VAL A 129 -19.48 3.84 5.57
N GLU A 130 -20.28 2.87 5.12
CA GLU A 130 -21.70 2.75 5.51
C GLU A 130 -21.89 2.65 7.03
N ALA A 131 -21.02 1.91 7.71
CA ALA A 131 -21.08 1.75 9.16
C ALA A 131 -20.59 2.99 9.94
N ARG A 132 -19.69 3.81 9.36
CA ARG A 132 -19.03 4.94 10.03
C ARG A 132 -19.48 6.32 9.50
N GLY A 133 -20.24 6.35 8.41
CA GLY A 133 -20.67 7.55 7.70
C GLY A 133 -19.62 8.09 6.75
N LYS A 134 -18.38 8.22 7.18
CA LYS A 134 -17.20 8.64 6.41
C LYS A 134 -15.92 8.28 7.14
N LEU A 135 -14.78 8.35 6.45
CA LEU A 135 -13.47 8.12 7.07
C LEU A 135 -12.66 9.42 7.16
N PRO A 136 -11.79 9.55 8.19
CA PRO A 136 -10.84 10.65 8.30
C PRO A 136 -9.89 10.69 7.10
N TYR A 137 -9.45 11.89 6.72
CA TYR A 137 -8.53 12.10 5.59
C TYR A 137 -7.26 11.23 5.67
N PRO A 138 -6.54 11.12 6.82
CA PRO A 138 -5.35 10.29 6.90
C PRO A 138 -5.61 8.81 6.64
N GLU A 139 -6.71 8.26 7.18
CA GLU A 139 -7.09 6.87 6.97
C GLU A 139 -7.47 6.61 5.51
N THR A 140 -8.18 7.55 4.90
CA THR A 140 -8.55 7.50 3.48
C THR A 140 -7.32 7.49 2.59
N VAL A 141 -6.37 8.40 2.81
CA VAL A 141 -5.12 8.48 2.03
C VAL A 141 -4.33 7.18 2.13
N ASN A 142 -4.29 6.56 3.31
CA ASN A 142 -3.61 5.27 3.49
C ASN A 142 -4.18 4.19 2.55
N TYR A 143 -5.51 4.02 2.53
CA TYR A 143 -6.13 3.01 1.65
C TYR A 143 -6.00 3.37 0.17
N ILE A 144 -6.23 4.63 -0.17
CA ILE A 144 -6.12 5.11 -1.56
C ILE A 144 -4.69 4.97 -2.09
N ALA A 145 -3.67 5.27 -1.29
CA ALA A 145 -2.28 5.09 -1.70
C ALA A 145 -1.93 3.62 -2.01
N GLN A 146 -2.41 2.68 -1.19
CA GLN A 146 -2.21 1.26 -1.43
C GLN A 146 -2.88 0.80 -2.75
N ILE A 147 -4.12 1.24 -2.98
CA ILE A 147 -4.86 0.92 -4.21
C ILE A 147 -4.24 1.59 -5.42
N THR A 148 -3.81 2.85 -5.30
CA THR A 148 -3.14 3.57 -6.39
C THR A 148 -1.83 2.90 -6.79
N ASN A 149 -1.07 2.37 -5.82
CA ASN A 149 0.13 1.60 -6.09
C ASN A 149 -0.18 0.28 -6.84
N ALA A 150 -1.23 -0.44 -6.41
CA ALA A 150 -1.71 -1.64 -7.12
C ALA A 150 -2.15 -1.31 -8.57
N VAL A 151 -2.86 -0.21 -8.76
CA VAL A 151 -3.31 0.26 -10.08
C VAL A 151 -2.11 0.69 -10.94
N GLY A 152 -1.10 1.34 -10.36
CA GLY A 152 0.16 1.63 -11.06
C GLY A 152 0.84 0.37 -11.59
N TYR A 153 0.93 -0.66 -10.74
CA TYR A 153 1.49 -1.95 -11.12
C TYR A 153 0.75 -2.61 -12.29
N ILE A 154 -0.60 -2.62 -12.30
CA ILE A 154 -1.35 -3.19 -13.44
C ILE A 154 -1.22 -2.34 -14.70
N HIS A 155 -1.11 -1.02 -14.59
CA HIS A 155 -0.87 -0.13 -15.74
C HIS A 155 0.49 -0.38 -16.39
N GLU A 156 1.54 -0.67 -15.62
CA GLU A 156 2.86 -1.08 -16.13
C GLU A 156 2.79 -2.41 -16.91
N HIS A 157 1.82 -3.27 -16.57
CA HIS A 157 1.53 -4.51 -17.30
C HIS A 157 0.49 -4.33 -18.43
N HIS A 158 0.22 -3.06 -18.81
CA HIS A 158 -0.75 -2.72 -19.87
C HIS A 158 -2.18 -3.18 -19.60
N ILE A 159 -2.59 -3.24 -18.35
CA ILE A 159 -3.94 -3.65 -17.92
C ILE A 159 -4.64 -2.44 -17.31
N LEU A 160 -5.93 -2.23 -17.64
CA LEU A 160 -6.83 -1.30 -16.98
C LEU A 160 -7.85 -2.08 -16.15
N HIS A 161 -8.12 -1.59 -14.93
CA HIS A 161 -9.09 -2.22 -14.02
C HIS A 161 -10.55 -1.95 -14.42
N ARG A 162 -10.91 -0.68 -14.67
CA ARG A 162 -12.20 -0.16 -15.17
C ARG A 162 -13.41 -0.33 -14.23
N ASP A 163 -13.25 -0.91 -13.05
CA ASP A 163 -14.31 -1.02 -12.03
C ASP A 163 -13.75 -0.83 -10.60
N ILE A 164 -12.92 0.22 -10.43
CA ILE A 164 -12.43 0.61 -9.11
C ILE A 164 -13.57 1.30 -8.38
N LYS A 165 -13.96 0.74 -7.21
CA LYS A 165 -15.00 1.28 -6.34
C LYS A 165 -14.84 0.73 -4.93
N PRO A 166 -15.47 1.32 -3.91
CA PRO A 166 -15.31 0.88 -2.51
C PRO A 166 -15.74 -0.57 -2.25
N ASP A 167 -16.70 -1.12 -3.01
CA ASP A 167 -17.11 -2.53 -2.90
C ASP A 167 -16.00 -3.51 -3.32
N ASN A 168 -15.17 -3.10 -4.28
CA ASN A 168 -14.09 -3.91 -4.84
C ASN A 168 -12.76 -3.74 -4.08
N ILE A 169 -12.77 -3.09 -2.92
CA ILE A 169 -11.62 -2.88 -2.05
C ILE A 169 -11.91 -3.51 -0.70
N MET A 170 -11.21 -4.59 -0.37
CA MET A 170 -11.28 -5.23 0.95
C MET A 170 -10.24 -4.63 1.89
N ILE A 171 -10.67 -4.30 3.10
CA ILE A 171 -9.80 -3.85 4.18
C ILE A 171 -9.69 -4.95 5.22
N THR A 172 -8.48 -5.45 5.41
CA THR A 172 -8.17 -6.48 6.41
C THR A 172 -8.03 -5.90 7.81
N ALA A 173 -7.96 -6.75 8.83
CA ALA A 173 -7.82 -6.31 10.22
C ALA A 173 -6.50 -5.56 10.47
N ASP A 174 -5.46 -5.82 9.68
CA ASP A 174 -4.16 -5.13 9.67
C ASP A 174 -4.13 -3.89 8.75
N TYR A 175 -5.32 -3.35 8.38
CA TYR A 175 -5.50 -2.13 7.56
C TYR A 175 -4.89 -2.20 6.15
N LYS A 176 -4.70 -3.39 5.64
CA LYS A 176 -4.27 -3.59 4.27
C LYS A 176 -5.46 -3.48 3.32
N ALA A 177 -5.33 -2.63 2.29
CA ALA A 177 -6.33 -2.50 1.24
C ALA A 177 -6.00 -3.47 0.09
N ILE A 178 -6.94 -4.32 -0.29
CA ILE A 178 -6.77 -5.33 -1.34
C ILE A 178 -7.85 -5.15 -2.40
N LEU A 179 -7.43 -4.98 -3.64
CA LEU A 179 -8.31 -4.91 -4.80
C LEU A 179 -8.73 -6.32 -5.21
N ILE A 180 -10.04 -6.59 -5.26
CA ILE A 180 -10.55 -7.97 -5.31
C ILE A 180 -11.31 -8.36 -6.59
N ASP A 181 -11.85 -7.44 -7.33
CA ASP A 181 -12.67 -7.75 -8.51
C ASP A 181 -12.19 -7.02 -9.75
N PHE A 182 -11.76 -7.79 -10.73
CA PHE A 182 -11.26 -7.33 -12.01
C PHE A 182 -12.27 -7.63 -13.15
N GLY A 183 -13.54 -7.81 -12.84
CA GLY A 183 -14.59 -8.24 -13.77
C GLY A 183 -14.75 -7.40 -15.05
N SER A 184 -14.04 -6.30 -15.18
CA SER A 184 -13.94 -5.46 -16.37
C SER A 184 -12.51 -5.18 -16.81
N ALA A 185 -11.50 -5.82 -16.18
CA ALA A 185 -10.10 -5.66 -16.56
C ALA A 185 -9.84 -6.20 -17.99
N ARG A 186 -9.10 -5.45 -18.80
CA ARG A 186 -8.74 -5.85 -20.17
C ARG A 186 -7.36 -5.33 -20.53
N GLU A 187 -6.65 -6.13 -21.35
CA GLU A 187 -5.43 -5.69 -22.02
C GLU A 187 -5.67 -4.43 -22.87
N PHE A 188 -4.68 -3.56 -22.93
CA PHE A 188 -4.64 -2.35 -23.75
C PHE A 188 -4.48 -2.74 -25.23
N GLU A 189 -5.51 -3.26 -25.87
CA GLU A 189 -5.54 -3.30 -27.33
C GLU A 189 -6.10 -1.97 -27.85
N GLN A 190 -5.28 -1.19 -28.54
CA GLN A 190 -5.59 0.15 -29.03
C GLN A 190 -6.73 0.23 -30.07
N ASP A 191 -7.26 -0.88 -30.56
CA ASP A 191 -8.04 -0.87 -31.81
C ASP A 191 -9.31 -1.76 -31.86
N LYS A 192 -9.96 -2.15 -30.77
CA LYS A 192 -11.27 -2.84 -30.92
C LYS A 192 -12.36 -2.32 -30.00
N THR A 193 -13.28 -1.59 -30.63
CA THR A 193 -14.56 -1.13 -30.13
C THR A 193 -15.53 -2.30 -29.90
N GLN A 194 -15.91 -2.57 -28.62
CA GLN A 194 -17.12 -3.33 -28.33
C GLN A 194 -17.89 -2.67 -27.17
N VAL A 195 -19.18 -2.46 -27.43
CA VAL A 195 -20.17 -1.86 -26.52
C VAL A 195 -20.53 -2.86 -25.42
N HIS A 196 -20.32 -2.50 -24.16
CA HIS A 196 -21.00 -3.12 -23.02
C HIS A 196 -21.63 -2.01 -22.16
N THR A 197 -22.84 -1.62 -22.54
CA THR A 197 -23.62 -0.54 -21.89
C THR A 197 -24.37 -0.97 -20.63
N SER A 198 -24.21 -2.19 -20.12
CA SER A 198 -25.17 -2.71 -19.14
C SER A 198 -24.69 -2.83 -17.69
N MET A 199 -23.46 -2.42 -17.34
CA MET A 199 -23.00 -2.52 -15.94
C MET A 199 -21.94 -1.48 -15.56
N LEU A 200 -22.23 -0.22 -15.83
CA LEU A 200 -21.38 0.85 -15.33
C LEU A 200 -21.77 1.13 -13.86
N THR A 201 -20.77 1.25 -13.00
CA THR A 201 -21.03 1.60 -11.59
C THR A 201 -21.29 3.10 -11.49
N HIS A 202 -22.55 3.44 -11.18
CA HIS A 202 -23.00 4.82 -11.03
C HIS A 202 -22.10 5.60 -10.07
N GLY A 203 -21.71 6.82 -10.47
CA GLY A 203 -20.83 7.70 -9.70
C GLY A 203 -19.32 7.43 -9.86
N TYR A 204 -18.89 6.21 -10.17
CA TYR A 204 -17.47 5.84 -10.24
C TYR A 204 -16.94 5.72 -11.67
N ALA A 205 -17.80 5.56 -12.67
CA ALA A 205 -17.41 5.43 -14.06
C ALA A 205 -17.32 6.79 -14.74
N PRO A 206 -16.21 7.14 -15.46
CA PRO A 206 -16.09 8.35 -16.25
C PRO A 206 -16.84 8.24 -17.58
N THR A 207 -17.04 9.42 -18.26
CA THR A 207 -17.84 9.54 -19.47
C THR A 207 -17.39 8.62 -20.62
N GLU A 208 -16.09 8.38 -20.78
CA GLU A 208 -15.55 7.50 -21.81
C GLU A 208 -15.91 6.03 -21.62
N GLN A 209 -16.31 5.61 -20.42
CA GLN A 209 -16.80 4.24 -20.21
C GLN A 209 -18.21 4.00 -20.74
N TYR A 210 -19.02 5.06 -20.85
CA TYR A 210 -20.39 5.02 -21.41
C TYR A 210 -20.38 4.97 -22.93
N THR A 211 -19.24 5.24 -23.57
CA THR A 211 -19.14 5.34 -25.04
C THR A 211 -18.23 4.26 -25.60
N ALA A 212 -18.75 3.48 -26.54
CA ALA A 212 -18.02 2.37 -27.15
C ALA A 212 -16.71 2.78 -27.83
N ASN A 213 -16.74 3.93 -28.54
CA ASN A 213 -15.66 4.40 -29.40
C ASN A 213 -14.66 5.32 -28.69
N SER A 214 -14.80 5.56 -27.38
CA SER A 214 -13.87 6.40 -26.65
C SER A 214 -12.61 5.65 -26.27
N ARG A 215 -11.47 6.30 -26.42
CA ARG A 215 -10.19 5.78 -25.92
C ARG A 215 -10.24 5.70 -24.39
N LYS A 216 -9.73 4.62 -23.85
CA LYS A 216 -9.59 4.38 -22.41
C LYS A 216 -8.10 4.33 -22.07
N GLY A 217 -7.71 4.83 -20.93
CA GLY A 217 -6.32 4.91 -20.49
C GLY A 217 -6.21 4.94 -18.97
N SER A 218 -5.01 5.12 -18.44
CA SER A 218 -4.77 5.23 -17.00
C SER A 218 -5.68 6.27 -16.33
N TYR A 219 -5.99 7.35 -17.03
CA TYR A 219 -6.93 8.41 -16.59
C TYR A 219 -8.36 7.90 -16.31
N THR A 220 -8.76 6.75 -16.88
CA THR A 220 -10.05 6.11 -16.61
C THR A 220 -10.10 5.53 -15.20
N ASP A 221 -9.07 4.79 -14.80
CA ASP A 221 -8.95 4.23 -13.45
C ASP A 221 -8.67 5.34 -12.42
N ILE A 222 -7.92 6.38 -12.78
CA ILE A 222 -7.65 7.54 -11.91
C ILE A 222 -8.95 8.29 -11.57
N TYR A 223 -9.89 8.44 -12.52
CA TYR A 223 -11.21 8.98 -12.22
C TYR A 223 -11.90 8.14 -11.13
N ALA A 224 -11.91 6.83 -11.27
CA ALA A 224 -12.55 5.90 -10.34
C ALA A 224 -11.88 5.91 -8.95
N ILE A 225 -10.54 6.08 -8.89
CA ILE A 225 -9.81 6.30 -7.63
C ILE A 225 -10.25 7.62 -6.98
N GLY A 226 -10.34 8.71 -7.75
CA GLY A 226 -10.84 10.01 -7.27
C GLY A 226 -12.27 9.92 -6.74
N ALA A 227 -13.16 9.23 -7.47
CA ALA A 227 -14.54 9.00 -7.05
C ALA A 227 -14.65 8.14 -5.78
N THR A 228 -13.80 7.11 -5.67
CA THR A 228 -13.69 6.29 -4.46
C THR A 228 -13.23 7.14 -3.27
N MET A 229 -12.20 7.96 -3.45
CA MET A 229 -11.71 8.88 -2.42
C MET A 229 -12.76 9.91 -2.01
N TYR A 230 -13.51 10.45 -2.98
CA TYR A 230 -14.64 11.36 -2.73
C TYR A 230 -15.66 10.69 -1.78
N PHE A 231 -16.14 9.49 -2.15
CA PHE A 231 -17.10 8.74 -1.35
C PHE A 231 -16.60 8.46 0.07
N VAL A 232 -15.36 8.00 0.19
CA VAL A 232 -14.78 7.62 1.49
C VAL A 232 -14.66 8.82 2.44
N LEU A 233 -14.34 10.01 1.91
CA LEU A 233 -14.19 11.25 2.68
C LEU A 233 -15.52 11.93 3.01
N THR A 234 -16.54 11.75 2.17
CA THR A 234 -17.81 12.49 2.30
C THR A 234 -18.96 11.61 2.79
N GLY A 235 -18.87 10.29 2.62
CA GLY A 235 -19.97 9.35 2.82
C GLY A 235 -21.03 9.41 1.71
N GLN A 236 -20.82 10.21 0.66
CA GLN A 236 -21.77 10.42 -0.43
C GLN A 236 -21.21 9.92 -1.75
N VAL A 237 -22.02 9.16 -2.49
CA VAL A 237 -21.66 8.77 -3.86
C VAL A 237 -21.62 10.04 -4.72
N PRO A 238 -20.53 10.27 -5.49
CA PRO A 238 -20.47 11.47 -6.33
C PRO A 238 -21.50 11.42 -7.45
N THR A 239 -21.94 12.62 -7.89
CA THR A 239 -22.84 12.77 -9.04
C THR A 239 -22.26 12.06 -10.27
N GLU A 240 -23.07 11.25 -10.96
CA GLU A 240 -22.65 10.53 -12.17
C GLU A 240 -22.01 11.46 -13.21
N ALA A 241 -20.96 10.98 -13.89
CA ALA A 241 -20.24 11.79 -14.87
C ALA A 241 -21.16 12.35 -15.97
N ALA A 242 -22.16 11.60 -16.42
CA ALA A 242 -23.12 12.03 -17.41
C ALA A 242 -24.07 13.12 -16.86
N ALA A 243 -24.53 12.98 -15.61
CA ALA A 243 -25.44 13.93 -14.97
C ALA A 243 -24.74 15.27 -14.62
N ARG A 244 -23.42 15.27 -14.43
CA ARG A 244 -22.64 16.48 -14.10
C ARG A 244 -22.62 17.55 -15.18
N LEU A 245 -23.15 17.26 -16.37
CA LEU A 245 -23.37 18.27 -17.39
C LEU A 245 -24.51 19.23 -17.03
N THR A 246 -25.46 18.79 -16.21
CA THR A 246 -26.65 19.55 -15.77
C THR A 246 -26.71 19.76 -14.28
N GLU A 247 -26.12 18.85 -13.49
CA GLU A 247 -26.12 18.84 -12.03
C GLU A 247 -24.67 18.90 -11.51
N PRO A 248 -24.18 20.09 -11.08
CA PRO A 248 -22.81 20.20 -10.59
C PRO A 248 -22.60 19.34 -9.33
N MET A 249 -21.46 18.65 -9.29
CA MET A 249 -21.04 17.90 -8.11
C MET A 249 -20.51 18.87 -7.04
N ALA A 250 -20.95 18.72 -5.78
CA ALA A 250 -20.39 19.46 -4.66
C ALA A 250 -18.89 19.12 -4.49
N ALA A 251 -18.08 20.10 -4.12
CA ALA A 251 -16.68 19.80 -3.81
C ALA A 251 -16.57 18.99 -2.52
N PRO A 252 -15.62 18.05 -2.42
CA PRO A 252 -15.43 17.23 -1.19
C PRO A 252 -15.33 18.10 0.06
N LYS A 253 -14.63 19.22 -0.01
CA LYS A 253 -14.43 20.15 1.11
C LYS A 253 -15.71 20.88 1.53
N ASP A 254 -16.65 21.09 0.63
CA ASP A 254 -17.96 21.70 0.97
C ASP A 254 -18.79 20.75 1.85
N LEU A 255 -18.62 19.45 1.68
CA LEU A 255 -19.30 18.39 2.46
C LEU A 255 -18.51 17.99 3.71
N THR A 256 -17.20 18.13 3.68
CA THR A 256 -16.29 17.77 4.76
C THR A 256 -15.18 18.84 4.86
N PRO A 257 -15.38 19.91 5.66
CA PRO A 257 -14.47 21.06 5.74
C PRO A 257 -13.03 20.73 6.17
N ASP A 258 -12.83 19.62 6.89
CA ASP A 258 -11.53 19.17 7.38
C ASP A 258 -10.63 18.56 6.28
N ILE A 259 -11.13 18.45 5.04
CA ILE A 259 -10.33 17.99 3.90
C ILE A 259 -9.34 19.09 3.51
N PRO A 260 -8.02 18.80 3.43
CA PRO A 260 -7.02 19.77 2.97
C PRO A 260 -7.34 20.31 1.55
N ASP A 261 -7.04 21.59 1.31
CA ASP A 261 -7.33 22.23 0.00
C ASP A 261 -6.67 21.51 -1.17
N GLU A 262 -5.45 21.03 -0.99
CA GLU A 262 -4.71 20.25 -1.99
C GLU A 262 -5.43 18.95 -2.33
N ALA A 263 -5.86 18.21 -1.31
CA ALA A 263 -6.59 16.96 -1.49
C ALA A 263 -7.93 17.22 -2.21
N ASN A 264 -8.64 18.27 -1.84
CA ASN A 264 -9.85 18.70 -2.53
C ASN A 264 -9.58 18.99 -4.01
N ARG A 265 -8.52 19.74 -4.34
CA ARG A 265 -8.10 20.01 -5.73
C ARG A 265 -7.72 18.75 -6.49
N THR A 266 -6.96 17.86 -5.86
CA THR A 266 -6.51 16.58 -6.46
C THR A 266 -7.69 15.68 -6.82
N ILE A 267 -8.68 15.55 -5.92
CA ILE A 267 -9.91 14.79 -6.18
C ILE A 267 -10.69 15.40 -7.35
N LEU A 268 -10.90 16.70 -7.31
CA LEU A 268 -11.63 17.41 -8.36
C LEU A 268 -10.94 17.34 -9.73
N LYS A 269 -9.59 17.38 -9.77
CA LYS A 269 -8.80 17.18 -10.98
C LYS A 269 -8.90 15.75 -11.50
N ALA A 270 -8.77 14.74 -10.63
CA ALA A 270 -8.93 13.33 -11.01
C ALA A 270 -10.33 13.05 -11.61
N MET A 271 -11.35 13.75 -11.11
CA MET A 271 -12.74 13.58 -11.52
C MET A 271 -13.19 14.58 -12.61
N GLN A 272 -12.29 15.25 -13.33
CA GLN A 272 -12.66 16.09 -14.47
C GLN A 272 -13.40 15.28 -15.54
N LEU A 273 -14.42 15.86 -16.18
CA LEU A 273 -15.21 15.18 -17.21
C LEU A 273 -14.39 14.86 -18.46
N LYS A 274 -13.53 15.81 -18.89
CA LYS A 274 -12.61 15.61 -20.00
C LYS A 274 -11.37 14.86 -19.54
N ALA A 275 -11.06 13.74 -20.20
CA ALA A 275 -9.93 12.89 -19.87
C ALA A 275 -8.57 13.61 -19.91
N GLU A 276 -8.38 14.51 -20.86
CA GLU A 276 -7.17 15.32 -21.01
C GLU A 276 -6.90 16.29 -19.85
N ASN A 277 -7.92 16.62 -19.06
CA ASN A 277 -7.80 17.52 -17.91
C ASN A 277 -7.52 16.76 -16.59
N ARG A 278 -7.47 15.42 -16.64
CA ARG A 278 -7.15 14.57 -15.47
C ARG A 278 -5.66 14.32 -15.38
N HIS A 279 -5.24 13.73 -14.29
CA HIS A 279 -3.94 13.09 -14.20
C HIS A 279 -3.84 11.99 -15.26
N GLN A 280 -2.73 11.93 -15.97
CA GLN A 280 -2.50 10.94 -17.04
C GLN A 280 -1.86 9.68 -16.53
N THR A 281 -1.19 9.75 -15.38
CA THR A 281 -0.57 8.61 -14.68
C THR A 281 -0.98 8.59 -13.22
N VAL A 282 -0.95 7.40 -12.61
CA VAL A 282 -1.16 7.26 -11.16
C VAL A 282 -0.08 7.99 -10.37
N GLN A 283 1.12 8.13 -10.92
CA GLN A 283 2.21 8.87 -10.29
C GLN A 283 1.87 10.36 -10.18
N GLU A 284 1.35 10.99 -11.25
CA GLU A 284 0.88 12.39 -11.21
C GLU A 284 -0.21 12.60 -10.15
N PHE A 285 -1.17 11.65 -10.04
CA PHE A 285 -2.21 11.71 -9.01
C PHE A 285 -1.63 11.64 -7.60
N MET A 286 -0.69 10.72 -7.38
CA MET A 286 -0.02 10.57 -6.08
C MET A 286 0.86 11.76 -5.74
N ASP A 287 1.53 12.35 -6.72
CA ASP A 287 2.37 13.54 -6.51
C ASP A 287 1.52 14.76 -6.12
N ASP A 288 0.38 14.96 -6.79
CA ASP A 288 -0.56 16.03 -6.41
C ASP A 288 -1.17 15.77 -5.00
N LEU A 289 -1.48 14.51 -4.67
CA LEU A 289 -1.99 14.14 -3.35
C LEU A 289 -0.93 14.30 -2.25
N ARG A 290 0.34 14.17 -2.58
CA ARG A 290 1.51 14.33 -1.69
C ARG A 290 1.90 15.80 -1.51
N ASN A 291 1.62 16.68 -2.49
CA ASN A 291 1.99 18.10 -2.46
C ASN A 291 1.05 18.96 -1.58
N VAL A 292 0.44 18.38 -0.56
CA VAL A 292 -0.42 19.11 0.39
C VAL A 292 0.43 20.08 1.21
N ARG A 293 0.55 21.33 0.73
CA ARG A 293 1.21 22.41 1.48
C ARG A 293 0.20 23.06 2.43
N PRO A 294 0.58 23.43 3.66
CA PRO A 294 -0.21 24.36 4.46
C PRO A 294 -0.30 25.69 3.72
N SER A 295 -1.48 26.27 3.66
CA SER A 295 -1.72 27.56 3.00
C SER A 295 -1.03 28.69 3.76
N VAL A 296 0.14 29.12 3.28
CA VAL A 296 0.71 30.44 3.61
C VAL A 296 0.22 31.39 2.54
N LEU A 297 -0.59 32.37 2.92
CA LEU A 297 -0.98 33.50 2.10
C LEU A 297 0.28 34.29 1.69
N VAL A 298 0.68 34.19 0.44
CA VAL A 298 1.65 35.12 -0.16
C VAL A 298 0.92 35.97 -1.18
N ASP A 299 0.93 37.24 -0.88
CA ASP A 299 0.37 38.35 -1.66
C ASP A 299 1.10 38.46 -3.03
N GLU A 300 0.33 38.42 -4.12
CA GLU A 300 0.88 38.59 -5.46
C GLU A 300 0.94 40.10 -5.80
N THR A 301 2.15 40.62 -5.86
CA THR A 301 2.41 41.82 -6.69
C THR A 301 3.81 41.79 -7.30
N ILE A 302 3.86 42.17 -8.59
CA ILE A 302 5.01 42.53 -9.45
C ILE A 302 5.42 41.39 -10.41
N GLY A 303 5.25 41.52 -11.73
CA GLY A 303 5.61 42.52 -12.69
C GLY A 303 6.18 41.81 -13.93
N ASN A 304 5.52 41.93 -15.09
CA ASN A 304 5.98 41.45 -16.40
C ASN A 304 7.28 42.14 -16.87
N SER A 305 8.23 41.37 -17.36
CA SER A 305 9.15 41.86 -18.38
C SER A 305 9.52 40.77 -19.40
N SER A 306 9.23 41.10 -20.64
CA SER A 306 9.46 40.26 -21.81
C SER A 306 10.89 40.46 -22.34
N SER A 307 11.81 39.48 -22.15
CA SER A 307 13.09 39.41 -22.87
C SER A 307 13.79 38.04 -22.78
N SER A 308 13.08 36.94 -22.98
CA SER A 308 13.74 35.62 -22.89
C SER A 308 13.42 34.59 -24.00
N LYS A 309 12.77 35.01 -25.09
CA LYS A 309 12.32 34.03 -26.12
C LYS A 309 13.42 33.62 -27.12
N ILE A 310 14.52 34.32 -27.23
CA ILE A 310 15.62 34.03 -28.21
C ILE A 310 16.70 33.14 -27.56
N LEU A 311 17.03 33.34 -26.30
CA LEU A 311 18.03 32.54 -25.60
C LEU A 311 17.56 31.08 -25.36
N ARG A 312 16.24 30.86 -25.27
CA ARG A 312 15.65 29.54 -25.02
C ARG A 312 15.72 28.58 -26.23
N LYS A 313 15.77 29.10 -27.46
CA LYS A 313 15.89 28.26 -28.68
C LYS A 313 17.33 27.76 -28.92
N ILE A 314 18.34 28.48 -28.53
CA ILE A 314 19.76 28.07 -28.69
C ILE A 314 20.13 27.01 -27.64
N LEU A 315 19.61 27.10 -26.41
CA LEU A 315 19.85 26.12 -25.35
C LEU A 315 19.15 24.77 -25.61
N ILE A 316 18.04 24.76 -26.31
CA ILE A 316 17.30 23.52 -26.64
C ILE A 316 18.06 22.70 -27.70
N LEU A 317 18.70 23.33 -28.70
CA LEU A 317 19.49 22.60 -29.73
C LEU A 317 20.77 21.99 -29.15
N ALA A 318 21.46 22.67 -28.25
CA ALA A 318 22.66 22.15 -27.59
C ALA A 318 22.33 21.00 -26.60
N GLY A 319 21.15 21.08 -25.93
CA GLY A 319 20.66 20.03 -25.03
C GLY A 319 20.36 18.72 -25.75
N CYS A 320 19.76 18.75 -26.93
CA CYS A 320 19.43 17.54 -27.70
C CYS A 320 20.66 16.74 -28.15
N VAL A 321 21.78 17.40 -28.46
CA VAL A 321 23.03 16.71 -28.85
C VAL A 321 23.71 16.06 -27.66
N ILE A 322 23.66 16.70 -26.49
CA ILE A 322 24.24 16.15 -25.25
C ILE A 322 23.41 14.95 -24.77
N ILE A 323 22.08 15.03 -24.87
CA ILE A 323 21.16 13.93 -24.49
C ILE A 323 21.39 12.71 -25.40
N ALA A 324 21.59 12.89 -26.71
CA ALA A 324 21.89 11.78 -27.61
C ALA A 324 23.22 11.09 -27.29
N LEU A 325 24.24 11.84 -26.89
CA LEU A 325 25.54 11.28 -26.50
C LEU A 325 25.47 10.56 -25.14
N VAL A 326 24.70 11.09 -24.18
CA VAL A 326 24.51 10.48 -22.87
C VAL A 326 23.64 9.21 -22.99
N CYS A 327 22.62 9.21 -23.85
CA CYS A 327 21.84 8.00 -24.13
C CYS A 327 22.70 6.88 -24.74
N PHE A 328 23.65 7.19 -25.63
CA PHE A 328 24.55 6.18 -26.21
C PHE A 328 25.56 5.60 -25.21
N LEU A 329 25.95 6.36 -24.17
CA LEU A 329 26.84 5.89 -23.11
C LEU A 329 26.13 5.15 -21.98
N VAL A 330 24.84 5.43 -21.76
CA VAL A 330 24.02 4.83 -20.68
C VAL A 330 23.36 3.52 -21.11
N PHE A 331 23.06 3.33 -22.39
CA PHE A 331 22.42 2.09 -22.91
C PHE A 331 23.42 1.01 -23.36
N ARG A 332 24.51 0.78 -22.60
CA ARG A 332 25.16 -0.53 -22.69
C ARG A 332 24.31 -1.56 -21.95
N PRO A 333 23.94 -2.70 -22.57
CA PRO A 333 23.13 -3.70 -21.88
C PRO A 333 23.92 -4.26 -20.69
N LYS A 334 23.59 -3.79 -19.48
CA LYS A 334 23.99 -4.49 -18.26
C LYS A 334 23.21 -5.82 -18.25
N LYS A 335 23.92 -6.92 -18.05
CA LYS A 335 23.32 -8.23 -17.80
C LYS A 335 22.21 -8.06 -16.78
N ILE A 336 20.98 -8.40 -17.18
CA ILE A 336 19.83 -8.49 -16.29
C ILE A 336 20.15 -9.60 -15.30
N VAL A 337 20.52 -9.25 -14.09
CA VAL A 337 20.45 -10.15 -12.95
C VAL A 337 18.95 -10.29 -12.68
N LYS A 338 18.40 -11.46 -12.92
CA LYS A 338 17.01 -11.79 -12.53
C LYS A 338 16.87 -11.47 -11.06
N ALA A 339 15.97 -10.55 -10.72
CA ALA A 339 15.57 -10.31 -9.34
C ALA A 339 15.08 -11.64 -8.78
N ASP A 340 15.76 -12.13 -7.75
CA ASP A 340 15.31 -13.28 -6.98
C ASP A 340 14.08 -12.82 -6.17
N ASN A 341 12.89 -13.19 -6.64
CA ASN A 341 11.63 -12.99 -5.96
C ASN A 341 11.50 -14.00 -4.79
N SER A 342 12.48 -14.01 -3.87
CA SER A 342 12.33 -14.72 -2.61
C SER A 342 11.29 -13.97 -1.78
N TYR A 343 10.17 -14.65 -1.47
CA TYR A 343 9.09 -14.19 -0.60
C TYR A 343 9.65 -13.49 0.64
N LYS A 344 9.13 -12.29 0.94
CA LYS A 344 9.40 -11.62 2.22
C LYS A 344 8.93 -12.55 3.34
N GLU A 345 9.85 -13.08 4.12
CA GLU A 345 9.51 -13.96 5.24
C GLU A 345 9.08 -13.10 6.41
N TYR A 346 7.78 -13.16 6.73
CA TYR A 346 7.20 -12.47 7.88
C TYR A 346 7.11 -13.42 9.07
N LYS A 347 7.43 -12.91 10.26
CA LYS A 347 7.08 -13.56 11.53
C LYS A 347 6.23 -12.61 12.35
N THR A 348 5.04 -13.04 12.73
CA THR A 348 4.18 -12.29 13.65
C THR A 348 4.24 -12.98 15.01
N TYR A 349 4.54 -12.19 16.03
CA TYR A 349 4.53 -12.65 17.42
C TYR A 349 3.31 -12.06 18.11
N ASP A 350 2.39 -12.95 18.54
CA ASP A 350 1.26 -12.60 19.39
C ASP A 350 1.67 -12.78 20.85
N PHE A 351 1.71 -11.68 21.59
CA PHE A 351 2.19 -11.67 22.97
C PHE A 351 1.08 -11.78 24.02
N THR A 352 -0.18 -11.56 23.63
CA THR A 352 -1.30 -11.44 24.58
C THR A 352 -2.62 -12.00 24.08
N GLY A 353 -2.63 -12.66 22.90
CA GLY A 353 -3.86 -13.11 22.21
C GLY A 353 -4.61 -11.99 21.48
N THR A 354 -4.20 -10.73 21.62
CA THR A 354 -4.78 -9.57 20.94
C THR A 354 -3.74 -8.62 20.35
N ASN A 355 -2.49 -8.66 20.83
CA ASN A 355 -1.40 -7.76 20.42
C ASN A 355 -0.33 -8.50 19.63
N SER A 356 -0.31 -8.27 18.33
CA SER A 356 0.71 -8.82 17.45
C SER A 356 1.82 -7.80 17.17
N TYR A 357 3.07 -8.27 17.09
CA TYR A 357 4.21 -7.48 16.67
C TYR A 357 4.83 -8.12 15.42
N PRO A 358 4.49 -7.64 14.22
CA PRO A 358 5.01 -8.19 12.98
C PRO A 358 6.48 -7.80 12.81
N MET A 359 7.29 -8.78 12.40
CA MET A 359 8.71 -8.60 12.14
C MET A 359 9.05 -9.00 10.71
N ILE A 360 9.89 -8.18 10.08
CA ILE A 360 10.39 -8.38 8.72
C ILE A 360 11.73 -9.10 8.80
N LYS A 361 11.92 -10.16 8.01
CA LYS A 361 13.23 -10.76 7.80
C LYS A 361 14.08 -9.84 6.93
N VAL A 362 15.21 -9.44 7.44
CA VAL A 362 16.23 -8.68 6.69
C VAL A 362 17.37 -9.64 6.35
N THR A 363 17.54 -9.90 5.06
CA THR A 363 18.70 -10.66 4.58
C THR A 363 19.95 -9.79 4.68
N GLY A 364 20.92 -10.23 5.44
CA GLY A 364 22.17 -9.52 5.70
C GLY A 364 22.99 -9.24 4.42
N GLY A 365 23.95 -8.37 4.53
CA GLY A 365 24.82 -7.98 3.42
C GLY A 365 25.79 -6.87 3.80
N THR A 366 26.69 -6.54 2.89
CA THR A 366 27.64 -5.44 3.03
C THR A 366 27.05 -4.16 2.43
N PHE A 367 27.18 -3.03 3.13
CA PHE A 367 26.70 -1.73 2.67
C PHE A 367 27.63 -0.61 3.11
N VAL A 368 27.45 0.58 2.54
CA VAL A 368 28.13 1.80 2.98
C VAL A 368 27.27 2.47 4.04
N MET A 369 27.72 2.43 5.30
CA MET A 369 27.10 3.10 6.44
C MET A 369 27.61 4.55 6.52
N GLY A 370 26.74 5.50 6.90
CA GLY A 370 27.07 6.91 6.92
C GLY A 370 26.89 7.60 5.56
N SER A 371 27.32 8.86 5.46
CA SER A 371 27.17 9.68 4.25
C SER A 371 28.23 10.75 4.12
N SER A 372 28.66 11.01 2.89
CA SER A 372 29.48 12.19 2.54
C SER A 372 28.65 13.46 2.35
N GLU A 373 27.33 13.36 2.31
CA GLU A 373 26.42 14.49 2.11
C GLU A 373 26.04 15.20 3.43
N SER A 374 26.24 14.51 4.58
CA SER A 374 25.81 15.01 5.88
C SER A 374 26.52 16.27 6.33
N GLY A 375 27.76 16.50 5.87
CA GLY A 375 28.62 17.54 6.43
C GLY A 375 29.09 17.29 7.87
N ASP A 376 28.58 16.23 8.50
CA ASP A 376 28.89 15.84 9.87
C ASP A 376 30.12 14.92 9.90
N GLU A 377 31.11 15.27 10.72
CA GLU A 377 32.36 14.51 10.86
C GLU A 377 32.16 13.16 11.60
N ASP A 378 31.02 12.95 12.25
CA ASP A 378 30.72 11.80 13.10
C ASP A 378 29.99 10.64 12.38
N CYS A 379 29.62 10.84 11.11
CA CYS A 379 29.04 9.79 10.26
C CYS A 379 29.71 9.63 8.89
N PRO A 380 31.04 9.54 8.81
CA PRO A 380 31.74 9.36 7.55
C PRO A 380 31.36 8.04 6.88
N PRO A 381 31.23 8.00 5.53
CA PRO A 381 30.87 6.79 4.83
C PRO A 381 31.97 5.71 5.00
N HIS A 382 31.57 4.51 5.41
CA HIS A 382 32.45 3.37 5.58
C HIS A 382 31.71 2.05 5.32
N SER A 383 32.46 1.00 4.97
CA SER A 383 31.89 -0.31 4.66
C SER A 383 31.67 -1.12 5.92
N VAL A 384 30.46 -1.68 6.09
CA VAL A 384 30.15 -2.65 7.15
C VAL A 384 29.31 -3.79 6.60
N THR A 385 29.35 -4.93 7.26
CA THR A 385 28.51 -6.11 6.94
C THR A 385 27.60 -6.41 8.11
N VAL A 386 26.32 -6.71 7.83
CA VAL A 386 25.36 -7.18 8.82
C VAL A 386 24.87 -8.57 8.46
N SER A 387 24.69 -9.43 9.47
CA SER A 387 24.13 -10.78 9.34
C SER A 387 22.61 -10.72 9.14
N ASP A 388 21.95 -11.86 8.83
CA ASP A 388 20.50 -11.97 8.77
C ASP A 388 19.88 -11.72 10.15
N PHE A 389 18.80 -10.89 10.18
CA PHE A 389 18.05 -10.62 11.40
C PHE A 389 16.57 -10.37 11.08
N TYR A 390 15.73 -10.31 12.11
CA TYR A 390 14.36 -9.82 12.00
C TYR A 390 14.27 -8.47 12.70
N ILE A 391 13.51 -7.52 12.12
CA ILE A 391 13.27 -6.20 12.69
C ILE A 391 11.78 -5.91 12.73
N GLY A 392 11.31 -5.22 13.75
CA GLY A 392 9.93 -4.78 13.84
C GLY A 392 9.50 -3.98 12.60
N GLN A 393 8.37 -4.37 12.00
CA GLN A 393 7.79 -3.66 10.88
C GLN A 393 7.41 -2.23 11.26
N PHE A 394 7.06 -2.03 12.52
CA PHE A 394 6.65 -0.75 13.13
C PHE A 394 7.48 -0.49 14.38
N GLU A 395 7.42 0.75 14.89
CA GLU A 395 7.82 1.08 16.26
C GLU A 395 6.96 0.28 17.26
N VAL A 396 7.43 0.11 18.48
CA VAL A 396 6.64 -0.52 19.54
C VAL A 396 5.47 0.38 19.92
N SER A 397 4.25 -0.16 19.89
CA SER A 397 3.04 0.60 20.19
C SER A 397 2.84 0.81 21.69
N GLN A 398 2.09 1.85 22.04
CA GLN A 398 1.66 2.11 23.42
C GLN A 398 0.88 0.93 24.03
N GLU A 399 0.06 0.25 23.20
CA GLU A 399 -0.70 -0.92 23.64
C GLU A 399 0.21 -2.09 23.99
N LEU A 400 1.18 -2.41 23.12
CA LEU A 400 2.15 -3.47 23.38
C LEU A 400 2.97 -3.16 24.64
N TRP A 401 3.42 -1.92 24.78
CA TRP A 401 4.13 -1.49 25.98
C TRP A 401 3.29 -1.71 27.26
N VAL A 402 2.05 -1.23 27.28
CA VAL A 402 1.15 -1.38 28.44
C VAL A 402 0.88 -2.85 28.77
N SER A 403 0.77 -3.72 27.75
CA SER A 403 0.53 -5.15 27.96
C SER A 403 1.67 -5.88 28.69
N ILE A 404 2.87 -5.30 28.66
CA ILE A 404 4.08 -5.85 29.31
C ILE A 404 4.39 -5.11 30.60
N MET A 405 4.32 -3.77 30.59
CA MET A 405 4.76 -2.91 31.71
C MET A 405 3.63 -2.47 32.64
N GLY A 406 2.37 -2.60 32.21
CA GLY A 406 1.18 -2.28 33.00
C GLY A 406 0.79 -0.79 33.04
N SER A 407 1.67 0.12 32.62
CA SER A 407 1.41 1.57 32.58
C SER A 407 1.90 2.19 31.30
N ASN A 408 1.34 3.34 30.90
CA ASN A 408 1.73 4.07 29.69
C ASN A 408 2.56 5.31 30.06
N PRO A 409 3.85 5.38 29.69
CA PRO A 409 4.73 6.52 29.97
C PRO A 409 4.55 7.67 28.97
N SER A 410 3.90 7.43 27.84
CA SER A 410 3.82 8.35 26.70
C SER A 410 3.19 9.69 27.09
N ALA A 411 3.79 10.77 26.61
CA ALA A 411 3.26 12.13 26.77
C ALA A 411 1.99 12.32 25.92
N TYR A 412 1.97 11.71 24.74
CA TYR A 412 0.85 11.79 23.80
C TYR A 412 -0.07 10.56 23.93
N GLN A 413 -1.16 10.72 24.70
CA GLN A 413 -2.11 9.64 24.95
C GLN A 413 -3.46 9.96 24.30
N PRO A 414 -3.86 9.27 23.22
CA PRO A 414 -5.15 9.49 22.60
C PRO A 414 -6.28 9.01 23.53
N LYS A 415 -7.41 9.73 23.55
CA LYS A 415 -8.60 9.35 24.33
C LYS A 415 -9.26 8.06 23.83
N VAL A 416 -8.99 7.67 22.60
CA VAL A 416 -9.58 6.50 21.93
C VAL A 416 -8.48 5.80 21.12
N ARG A 417 -8.27 4.49 21.36
CA ARG A 417 -7.31 3.60 20.69
C ARG A 417 -5.82 3.97 20.88
N ARG A 418 -5.22 3.38 21.90
CA ARG A 418 -3.76 3.45 22.20
C ARG A 418 -2.90 2.55 21.31
N ASP A 419 -3.54 1.61 20.62
CA ASP A 419 -2.94 0.53 19.81
C ASP A 419 -2.17 1.00 18.57
N SER A 420 -2.36 2.22 18.14
CA SER A 420 -1.84 2.72 16.88
C SER A 420 -0.80 3.85 17.00
N LEU A 421 -0.46 4.30 18.20
CA LEU A 421 0.63 5.27 18.40
C LEU A 421 1.90 4.57 18.90
N PRO A 422 3.09 5.04 18.50
CA PRO A 422 4.34 4.57 19.08
C PRO A 422 4.37 4.91 20.56
N VAL A 423 5.00 4.05 21.36
CA VAL A 423 5.38 4.43 22.72
C VAL A 423 6.55 5.41 22.63
N GLU A 424 6.46 6.51 23.35
CA GLU A 424 7.52 7.51 23.47
C GLU A 424 7.68 7.92 24.95
N ASN A 425 8.63 8.79 25.25
CA ASN A 425 8.95 9.20 26.61
C ASN A 425 9.43 8.02 27.48
N VAL A 426 10.25 7.17 26.88
CA VAL A 426 10.88 6.00 27.50
C VAL A 426 12.40 6.16 27.52
N SER A 427 13.03 5.85 28.65
CA SER A 427 14.48 5.84 28.75
C SER A 427 15.06 4.53 28.21
N TYR A 428 16.38 4.52 27.95
CA TYR A 428 17.07 3.29 27.54
C TYR A 428 16.90 2.17 28.58
N GLU A 429 16.97 2.50 29.86
CA GLU A 429 16.79 1.56 30.99
C GLU A 429 15.36 0.99 31.03
N ASP A 430 14.35 1.83 30.81
CA ASP A 430 12.95 1.38 30.76
C ASP A 430 12.74 0.37 29.62
N ILE A 431 13.35 0.62 28.46
CA ILE A 431 13.29 -0.28 27.31
C ILE A 431 14.02 -1.60 27.62
N GLN A 432 15.19 -1.57 28.26
CA GLN A 432 15.88 -2.79 28.66
C GLN A 432 15.04 -3.62 29.63
N LEU A 433 14.31 -2.98 30.55
CA LEU A 433 13.39 -3.65 31.46
C LEU A 433 12.20 -4.26 30.69
N PHE A 434 11.60 -3.52 29.75
CA PHE A 434 10.54 -4.00 28.89
C PHE A 434 10.98 -5.23 28.08
N ILE A 435 12.13 -5.17 27.41
CA ILE A 435 12.70 -6.28 26.63
C ILE A 435 12.96 -7.50 27.52
N LYS A 436 13.49 -7.31 28.71
CA LYS A 436 13.72 -8.40 29.67
C LYS A 436 12.42 -9.08 30.07
N GLN A 437 11.36 -8.33 30.38
CA GLN A 437 10.05 -8.88 30.72
C GLN A 437 9.42 -9.60 29.54
N LEU A 438 9.50 -9.01 28.34
CA LEU A 438 9.00 -9.59 27.11
C LEU A 438 9.72 -10.92 26.78
N ASN A 439 11.05 -10.96 26.88
CA ASN A 439 11.86 -12.17 26.65
C ASN A 439 11.51 -13.28 27.63
N ASN A 440 11.32 -12.95 28.92
CA ASN A 440 10.88 -13.91 29.93
C ASN A 440 9.48 -14.48 29.60
N LYS A 441 8.57 -13.63 29.12
CA LYS A 441 7.18 -14.02 28.78
C LYS A 441 7.12 -14.89 27.51
N THR A 442 8.00 -14.64 26.55
CA THR A 442 7.95 -15.25 25.21
C THR A 442 8.99 -16.35 24.99
N SER A 443 9.99 -16.48 25.88
CA SER A 443 11.17 -17.33 25.69
C SER A 443 11.90 -17.04 24.36
N LYS A 444 11.94 -15.75 23.96
CA LYS A 444 12.66 -15.23 22.79
C LYS A 444 13.82 -14.35 23.24
N SER A 445 14.66 -13.95 22.29
CA SER A 445 15.84 -13.09 22.52
C SER A 445 15.70 -11.77 21.74
N PHE A 446 14.64 -11.01 22.02
CA PHE A 446 14.49 -9.67 21.47
C PHE A 446 15.55 -8.75 22.04
N SER A 447 15.99 -7.78 21.24
CA SER A 447 16.89 -6.70 21.64
C SER A 447 16.54 -5.41 20.88
N LEU A 448 17.18 -4.31 21.26
CA LEU A 448 17.28 -3.14 20.38
C LEU A 448 18.13 -3.50 19.14
N PRO A 449 17.90 -2.85 17.98
CA PRO A 449 18.80 -2.97 16.84
C PRO A 449 20.19 -2.40 17.20
N THR A 450 21.27 -2.96 16.64
CA THR A 450 22.52 -2.22 16.57
C THR A 450 22.34 -1.02 15.62
N GLU A 451 23.15 0.00 15.75
CA GLU A 451 23.10 1.17 14.87
C GLU A 451 23.25 0.75 13.39
N ALA A 452 24.15 -0.20 13.11
CA ALA A 452 24.35 -0.76 11.77
C ALA A 452 23.13 -1.54 11.24
N GLN A 453 22.46 -2.35 12.09
CA GLN A 453 21.23 -3.05 11.72
C GLN A 453 20.12 -2.04 11.40
N TRP A 454 19.99 -1.01 12.22
CA TRP A 454 19.00 0.04 12.03
C TRP A 454 19.20 0.75 10.69
N GLU A 455 20.41 1.25 10.41
CA GLU A 455 20.69 1.99 9.17
C GLU A 455 20.57 1.11 7.92
N TYR A 456 21.04 -0.15 7.98
CA TYR A 456 20.89 -1.12 6.89
C TYR A 456 19.41 -1.37 6.56
N ALA A 457 18.57 -1.56 7.58
CA ALA A 457 17.14 -1.73 7.42
C ALA A 457 16.47 -0.46 6.89
N ALA A 458 16.83 0.72 7.40
CA ALA A 458 16.30 2.01 6.95
C ALA A 458 16.61 2.30 5.48
N ARG A 459 17.79 1.89 5.00
CA ARG A 459 18.21 2.01 3.60
C ARG A 459 17.51 1.01 2.66
N GLY A 460 16.71 0.05 3.17
CA GLY A 460 16.07 -0.97 2.36
C GLY A 460 16.89 -2.26 2.18
N GLY A 461 17.96 -2.47 2.95
CA GLY A 461 18.79 -3.67 2.89
C GLY A 461 19.40 -3.90 1.50
N ARG A 462 19.35 -5.14 1.01
CA ARG A 462 19.80 -5.50 -0.36
C ARG A 462 18.95 -4.87 -1.48
N ASN A 463 17.74 -4.41 -1.15
CA ASN A 463 16.80 -3.80 -2.10
C ASN A 463 16.92 -2.27 -2.12
N SER A 464 17.93 -1.70 -1.45
CA SER A 464 18.11 -0.26 -1.31
C SER A 464 18.09 0.47 -2.65
N SER A 465 17.26 1.49 -2.74
CA SER A 465 17.20 2.42 -3.89
C SER A 465 18.20 3.57 -3.77
N GLY A 466 19.02 3.60 -2.71
CA GLY A 466 20.00 4.65 -2.44
C GLY A 466 19.36 5.98 -2.03
N ASN A 467 18.13 5.95 -1.51
CA ASN A 467 17.42 7.13 -1.08
C ASN A 467 18.02 7.72 0.21
N LYS A 468 17.97 9.06 0.32
CA LYS A 468 18.38 9.82 1.51
C LYS A 468 17.45 9.59 2.71
N PHE A 469 16.19 9.29 2.45
CA PHE A 469 15.15 8.99 3.43
C PHE A 469 14.65 7.57 3.24
N SER A 470 14.22 6.90 4.29
CA SER A 470 13.79 5.51 4.24
C SER A 470 12.61 5.32 3.27
N GLY A 471 12.86 4.62 2.15
CA GLY A 471 11.88 4.37 1.08
C GLY A 471 11.49 5.59 0.24
N MET A 472 12.15 6.74 0.41
CA MET A 472 11.74 7.99 -0.23
C MET A 472 12.93 8.82 -0.71
N LYS A 473 12.75 9.46 -1.87
CA LYS A 473 13.76 10.38 -2.42
C LYS A 473 13.70 11.78 -1.81
N TYR A 474 12.51 12.22 -1.39
CA TYR A 474 12.26 13.56 -0.86
C TYR A 474 11.49 13.49 0.46
N PRO A 475 11.68 14.47 1.38
CA PRO A 475 11.10 14.43 2.73
C PRO A 475 9.60 14.76 2.80
N ASN A 476 8.93 15.04 1.68
CA ASN A 476 7.56 15.54 1.62
C ASN A 476 6.51 14.63 2.32
N ASN A 477 6.87 13.37 2.57
CA ASN A 477 6.00 12.38 3.19
C ASN A 477 6.50 11.89 4.55
N ILE A 478 7.55 12.53 5.08
CA ILE A 478 8.11 12.20 6.38
C ILE A 478 7.30 12.93 7.44
N TRP A 479 7.04 12.24 8.55
CA TRP A 479 6.35 12.82 9.69
C TRP A 479 7.35 13.52 10.60
N PHE A 480 7.62 14.79 10.30
CA PHE A 480 8.43 15.72 11.07
C PHE A 480 7.76 17.11 11.06
N ASP A 481 8.21 18.04 11.89
CA ASP A 481 7.65 19.39 12.06
C ASP A 481 6.14 19.34 12.36
N LYS A 482 5.76 18.51 13.36
CA LYS A 482 4.38 18.28 13.82
C LYS A 482 4.29 18.40 15.35
N GLU A 483 3.08 18.60 15.83
CA GLU A 483 2.85 18.77 17.27
C GLU A 483 2.79 17.45 18.07
N HIS A 484 2.66 16.30 17.37
CA HIS A 484 2.48 14.99 18.02
C HIS A 484 2.85 13.84 17.09
N PRO A 485 3.17 12.64 17.63
CA PRO A 485 3.46 11.46 16.82
C PRO A 485 2.24 10.99 16.02
N PHE A 486 2.49 10.30 14.94
CA PHE A 486 1.46 9.70 14.10
C PHE A 486 1.34 8.19 14.34
N LYS A 487 0.25 7.59 13.84
CA LYS A 487 0.01 6.15 13.95
C LYS A 487 1.15 5.36 13.30
N ILE A 488 1.66 4.32 13.99
CA ILE A 488 2.78 3.49 13.54
C ILE A 488 2.58 2.83 12.16
N MET A 489 1.34 2.68 11.73
CA MET A 489 0.98 2.08 10.43
C MET A 489 0.63 3.13 9.37
N PHE A 490 1.06 4.39 9.55
CA PHE A 490 0.74 5.43 8.57
C PHE A 490 1.67 5.36 7.35
N LEU A 491 1.07 5.17 6.17
CA LEU A 491 1.73 5.45 4.91
C LEU A 491 1.78 6.98 4.71
N PRO A 492 2.88 7.54 4.24
CA PRO A 492 3.66 7.09 3.08
C PRO A 492 5.12 6.69 3.35
N SER A 493 5.55 6.53 4.58
CA SER A 493 6.95 6.20 4.87
C SER A 493 7.18 4.70 5.05
N VAL A 494 7.02 3.94 3.98
CA VAL A 494 7.37 2.52 3.92
C VAL A 494 8.57 2.34 2.97
N ASN A 495 9.59 1.60 3.41
CA ASN A 495 10.76 1.36 2.58
C ASN A 495 10.65 0.07 1.74
N GLU A 496 11.68 -0.23 0.98
CA GLU A 496 11.76 -1.35 0.05
C GLU A 496 11.60 -2.73 0.73
N LEU A 497 11.86 -2.81 2.03
CA LEU A 497 11.65 -4.01 2.85
C LEU A 497 10.21 -4.11 3.39
N GLY A 498 9.42 -3.05 3.32
CA GLY A 498 8.10 -2.97 3.91
C GLY A 498 8.13 -2.57 5.40
N ILE A 499 9.18 -1.88 5.84
CA ILE A 499 9.33 -1.33 7.19
C ILE A 499 8.86 0.11 7.18
N TYR A 500 8.10 0.49 8.20
CA TYR A 500 7.45 1.80 8.31
C TYR A 500 8.23 2.74 9.23
N GLN A 501 8.12 4.05 8.98
CA GLN A 501 8.50 5.14 9.88
C GLN A 501 9.98 5.15 10.31
N MET A 502 10.91 4.68 9.47
CA MET A 502 12.35 4.78 9.75
C MET A 502 12.96 6.14 9.35
N SER A 503 12.12 7.12 9.05
CA SER A 503 12.47 8.54 8.85
C SER A 503 11.32 9.38 9.41
N GLY A 504 11.52 10.02 10.56
CA GLY A 504 10.52 10.78 11.29
C GLY A 504 9.62 9.92 12.20
N ASN A 505 8.51 10.44 12.63
CA ASN A 505 7.58 9.96 13.63
C ASN A 505 8.18 10.01 15.06
N VAL A 506 8.82 8.96 15.57
CA VAL A 506 9.63 9.02 16.79
C VAL A 506 11.06 8.59 16.50
N ALA A 507 12.03 9.27 17.07
CA ALA A 507 13.41 8.82 17.04
C ALA A 507 13.54 7.50 17.81
N GLU A 508 14.48 6.64 17.42
CA GLU A 508 14.52 5.26 17.89
C GLU A 508 15.85 4.93 18.57
N TRP A 509 15.76 4.43 19.82
CA TRP A 509 16.91 3.94 20.53
C TRP A 509 17.57 2.75 19.83
N CYS A 510 18.91 2.82 19.71
CA CYS A 510 19.76 1.71 19.30
C CYS A 510 20.53 1.13 20.50
N LEU A 511 21.09 -0.07 20.29
CA LEU A 511 21.81 -0.80 21.34
C LEU A 511 23.16 -0.15 21.66
N ASP A 512 23.75 0.55 20.70
CA ASP A 512 25.08 1.12 20.73
C ASP A 512 25.19 2.31 21.66
N TYR A 513 26.35 2.46 22.33
CA TYR A 513 26.76 3.73 22.89
C TYR A 513 27.18 4.69 21.78
N TYR A 514 26.79 5.97 21.91
CA TYR A 514 27.15 6.99 20.94
C TYR A 514 28.61 7.39 21.07
N SER A 515 29.35 7.30 19.97
CA SER A 515 30.72 7.80 19.85
C SER A 515 30.96 8.34 18.44
N PRO A 516 31.43 9.59 18.27
CA PRO A 516 31.77 10.15 16.96
C PRO A 516 32.86 9.35 16.22
N GLU A 517 33.74 8.69 16.96
CA GLU A 517 34.88 7.95 16.39
C GLU A 517 34.53 6.53 15.96
N PHE A 518 33.39 5.98 16.44
CA PHE A 518 33.08 4.56 16.22
C PHE A 518 32.93 4.19 14.74
N TYR A 519 32.42 5.09 13.90
CA TYR A 519 32.33 4.87 12.45
C TYR A 519 33.68 4.62 11.79
N ARG A 520 34.75 5.27 12.26
CA ARG A 520 36.12 5.03 11.77
C ARG A 520 36.67 3.70 12.27
N LEU A 521 36.25 3.26 13.47
CA LEU A 521 36.70 1.99 14.07
C LEU A 521 35.98 0.79 13.52
N SER A 522 34.77 0.96 12.99
CA SER A 522 33.92 -0.11 12.47
C SER A 522 34.11 -0.40 10.97
N GLN A 523 35.06 0.27 10.30
CA GLN A 523 35.41 0.02 8.91
C GLN A 523 35.67 -1.47 8.64
N ASP A 524 34.98 -2.04 7.63
CA ASP A 524 35.06 -3.45 7.21
C ASP A 524 34.67 -4.48 8.29
N SER A 525 34.00 -4.05 9.36
CA SER A 525 33.52 -4.93 10.43
C SER A 525 32.26 -5.69 10.05
N CYS A 526 32.07 -6.87 10.68
CA CYS A 526 30.86 -7.66 10.61
C CYS A 526 30.08 -7.48 11.91
N ASP A 527 28.77 -7.17 11.79
CA ASP A 527 27.86 -6.91 12.90
C ASP A 527 28.44 -5.93 13.96
N PRO A 528 28.91 -4.73 13.54
CA PRO A 528 29.54 -3.81 14.46
C PRO A 528 28.55 -3.35 15.54
N ILE A 529 29.05 -3.23 16.76
CA ILE A 529 28.36 -2.69 17.93
C ILE A 529 29.34 -1.93 18.82
N ASN A 530 29.00 -0.69 19.19
CA ASN A 530 29.75 0.03 20.20
C ASN A 530 29.25 -0.33 21.62
N SER A 531 29.87 -1.34 22.22
CA SER A 531 29.59 -1.76 23.60
C SER A 531 30.44 -1.03 24.65
N LYS A 532 31.38 -0.16 24.23
CA LYS A 532 32.19 0.64 25.15
C LYS A 532 31.31 1.67 25.83
N LYS A 533 31.21 1.61 27.16
CA LYS A 533 30.37 2.51 27.93
C LYS A 533 30.76 3.95 27.72
N GLU A 534 29.84 4.73 27.18
CA GLU A 534 29.91 6.18 26.97
C GLU A 534 28.76 6.88 27.72
N LYS A 535 28.67 8.20 27.60
CA LYS A 535 27.65 9.01 28.28
C LYS A 535 26.25 8.82 27.68
N TYR A 536 26.16 8.60 26.37
CA TYR A 536 24.93 8.57 25.59
C TYR A 536 24.80 7.26 24.84
N HIS A 537 23.55 6.84 24.58
CA HIS A 537 23.23 5.82 23.59
C HIS A 537 22.80 6.47 22.28
N VAL A 538 22.92 5.74 21.19
CA VAL A 538 22.53 6.20 19.85
C VAL A 538 21.01 6.24 19.74
N ILE A 539 20.48 7.34 19.17
CA ILE A 539 19.12 7.43 18.62
C ILE A 539 19.18 7.75 17.13
N ARG A 540 18.21 7.24 16.39
CA ARG A 540 18.19 7.29 14.92
C ARG A 540 16.82 7.68 14.39
N GLY A 541 16.76 8.14 13.12
CA GLY A 541 15.53 8.33 12.35
C GLY A 541 14.90 9.71 12.47
N GLY A 542 15.30 10.50 13.48
CA GLY A 542 14.62 11.76 13.82
C GLY A 542 13.15 11.58 14.18
N SER A 543 12.44 12.64 14.43
CA SER A 543 11.11 12.59 15.02
C SER A 543 10.12 13.59 14.41
N PHE A 544 8.88 13.53 14.85
CA PHE A 544 7.85 14.54 14.53
C PHE A 544 8.19 15.94 15.09
N ASN A 545 9.07 16.02 16.10
CA ASN A 545 9.46 17.27 16.77
C ASN A 545 10.60 18.00 16.03
N ASP A 546 11.21 17.39 15.02
CA ASP A 546 12.29 17.99 14.27
C ASP A 546 11.76 18.93 13.20
N ASP A 547 12.42 20.07 13.01
CA ASP A 547 12.07 21.11 12.02
C ASP A 547 12.96 21.09 10.77
N ASN A 548 14.07 20.33 10.81
CA ASN A 548 15.02 20.20 9.71
C ASN A 548 14.95 18.79 9.11
N PRO A 549 14.72 18.66 7.76
CA PRO A 549 14.68 17.37 7.10
C PRO A 549 16.01 16.59 7.15
N GLU A 550 17.13 17.21 7.44
CA GLU A 550 18.41 16.51 7.63
C GLU A 550 18.38 15.56 8.82
N TYR A 551 17.64 15.89 9.88
CA TYR A 551 17.54 15.09 11.10
C TYR A 551 16.75 13.78 10.91
N VAL A 552 15.96 13.66 9.85
CA VAL A 552 15.19 12.46 9.53
C VAL A 552 15.78 11.62 8.38
N THR A 553 17.06 11.89 8.02
CA THR A 553 17.77 11.09 7.02
C THR A 553 18.17 9.71 7.57
N VAL A 554 18.37 8.74 6.69
CA VAL A 554 18.79 7.38 7.09
C VAL A 554 20.17 7.30 7.72
N TYR A 555 20.99 8.32 7.55
CA TYR A 555 22.35 8.40 8.10
C TYR A 555 22.49 9.36 9.28
N TYR A 556 21.48 10.22 9.56
CA TYR A 556 21.51 11.10 10.74
C TYR A 556 21.55 10.27 12.02
N ARG A 557 22.39 10.69 12.95
CA ARG A 557 22.61 10.05 14.22
C ARG A 557 22.74 11.08 15.35
N GLU A 558 22.24 10.73 16.53
CA GLU A 558 22.31 11.56 17.71
C GLU A 558 22.55 10.71 18.95
N GLY A 559 23.04 11.31 20.03
CA GLY A 559 23.23 10.65 21.32
C GLY A 559 22.32 11.23 22.39
N ASP A 560 21.57 10.38 23.10
CA ASP A 560 20.75 10.78 24.27
C ASP A 560 20.93 9.81 25.45
N ASN A 561 20.47 10.23 26.63
CA ASN A 561 20.51 9.41 27.85
C ASN A 561 19.28 9.60 28.76
N ILE A 562 18.25 10.32 28.28
CA ILE A 562 17.01 10.55 29.05
C ILE A 562 15.79 10.28 28.19
N ALA A 563 14.67 10.00 28.84
CA ALA A 563 13.36 9.88 28.18
C ALA A 563 12.95 11.21 27.55
N ARG A 564 12.47 11.15 26.30
CA ARG A 564 11.96 12.31 25.55
C ARG A 564 10.57 12.00 24.98
N PRO A 565 9.65 12.98 24.90
CA PRO A 565 8.30 12.77 24.36
C PRO A 565 8.26 12.57 22.85
N TYR A 566 9.40 12.41 22.19
CA TYR A 566 9.57 12.17 20.77
C TYR A 566 10.59 11.05 20.47
N VAL A 567 10.99 10.27 21.50
CA VAL A 567 11.90 9.13 21.35
C VAL A 567 11.21 7.86 21.82
N GLY A 568 11.12 6.89 20.93
CA GLY A 568 10.60 5.54 21.11
C GLY A 568 11.61 4.48 20.71
N PHE A 569 11.14 3.33 20.22
CA PHE A 569 12.03 2.27 19.76
C PHE A 569 11.31 1.23 18.91
N ARG A 570 12.10 0.43 18.19
CA ARG A 570 11.67 -0.86 17.61
C ARG A 570 12.60 -1.97 18.06
N MET A 571 12.16 -3.23 17.90
CA MET A 571 12.94 -4.38 18.34
C MET A 571 13.51 -5.15 17.16
N VAL A 572 14.60 -5.87 17.42
CA VAL A 572 15.14 -6.90 16.54
C VAL A 572 15.12 -8.27 17.24
N LEU A 573 15.16 -9.32 16.42
CA LEU A 573 15.41 -10.69 16.84
C LEU A 573 16.54 -11.23 15.96
N ASN A 574 17.67 -11.47 16.57
CA ASN A 574 18.83 -12.04 15.88
C ASN A 574 18.60 -13.53 15.61
N ARG A 575 19.16 -14.02 14.55
CA ARG A 575 19.13 -15.46 14.25
C ARG A 575 20.15 -16.14 15.19
N ASN A 576 19.68 -17.09 15.99
CA ASN A 576 20.56 -17.98 16.78
C ASN A 576 21.29 -18.95 15.86
#